data_8a5b91ce1e13d14afd9a95f9f5b5c9f6
#
_entry.id   8a5b91ce1e13d14afd9a95f9f5b5c9f6
#
_cell.length_a   1.000
_cell.length_b   1.000
_cell.length_c   1.000
_cell.angle_alpha   90.00
_cell.angle_beta   90.00
_cell.angle_gamma   90.00
#
_symmetry.space_group_name_H-M   'P 1'
#
loop_
_entity.id
_entity.type
_entity.pdbx_description
1 polymer ?
#
loop_
_entity_poly.entity_id
_entity_poly.type
_entity_poly.pdbx_seq_one_letter_code
_entity_poly.pdbx_strand_id
1 'polypeptide(L)'
;MADPLYELLIPYFDAQDTHARPPPNDGTTNAYLSRLATLPLAALTSSEPQSLSQSTQSVLRSLQALSKRSHKPIISSTDHLAHLRHVLPTLGHDAGTLQQELPRLESAAQSFSHKYSKSVENATLDRRRNAMLLARNVDRVSDVLDLPTLLSSAISSSTAHTQAATPTAATNANYASALDLHAHIKRLSTLYPASSLISSLSSQAEQEMKAMTTNLIASLQSQGIKLAGAMRTIGWLRRVAPELDESWSTRQIGIGSGEGSLGALFLVCRLACLETMLSALDPLRDLADQETEKRFSDIKKQDAAWAVGQQTEKYLKKYLEIFREQSFAIISMYKSIFPSALPAPGSEDSSAPAVQHAPAANPLQPIPSALATFPLHLVDMLFDTLRTYLPNVQDRSSRDSLLTQVLYCAGSLGRLGGDFSIMIALLEEDLRVADDADDLEEEWVEVMRKHRVQASRLELLASGVGAGRTTPPVERVVSPSH
;
A
#
# COMPACT_ATOMS: atom_id res chain seq x y z
N MET A 1 53.40 -34.75 56.36
CA MET A 1 54.37 -33.63 56.18
C MET A 1 53.71 -32.25 56.27
N ALA A 2 52.39 -32.11 56.21
CA ALA A 2 51.75 -30.83 56.40
C ALA A 2 51.68 -30.34 57.84
N ASP A 3 51.55 -31.25 58.79
CA ASP A 3 51.47 -30.91 60.23
C ASP A 3 52.61 -30.13 60.81
N PRO A 4 53.92 -30.52 60.59
CA PRO A 4 55.07 -29.77 61.15
C PRO A 4 55.23 -28.38 60.50
N LEU A 5 54.82 -28.22 59.21
CA LEU A 5 54.83 -26.90 58.58
C LEU A 5 53.70 -26.00 59.10
N TYR A 6 52.59 -26.57 59.43
CA TYR A 6 51.47 -25.82 60.03
C TYR A 6 51.85 -25.30 61.43
N GLU A 7 52.53 -26.15 62.26
CA GLU A 7 52.98 -25.74 63.57
C GLU A 7 54.03 -24.63 63.51
N LEU A 8 54.94 -24.67 62.53
CA LEU A 8 55.92 -23.60 62.28
C LEU A 8 55.30 -22.27 61.87
N LEU A 9 54.13 -22.30 61.20
CA LEU A 9 53.45 -21.11 60.72
C LEU A 9 52.49 -20.49 61.74
N ILE A 10 52.15 -21.23 62.81
CA ILE A 10 51.20 -20.77 63.87
C ILE A 10 51.58 -19.38 64.44
N PRO A 11 52.90 -19.15 64.86
CA PRO A 11 53.25 -17.87 65.44
C PRO A 11 53.15 -16.68 64.50
N TYR A 12 53.16 -16.93 63.15
CA TYR A 12 53.00 -15.89 62.14
C TYR A 12 51.54 -15.61 61.82
N PHE A 13 50.61 -16.55 62.02
CA PHE A 13 49.19 -16.31 61.92
C PHE A 13 48.69 -15.49 63.07
N ASP A 14 49.20 -15.73 64.29
CA ASP A 14 48.80 -15.02 65.49
C ASP A 14 49.38 -13.59 65.56
N ALA A 15 50.41 -13.29 64.79
CA ALA A 15 51.09 -11.98 64.74
C ALA A 15 50.33 -10.95 63.84
N GLN A 16 49.40 -11.37 63.05
CA GLN A 16 48.61 -10.49 62.18
C GLN A 16 47.15 -10.56 62.60
N ASP A 17 46.65 -9.58 63.31
CA ASP A 17 45.30 -9.43 63.88
C ASP A 17 44.15 -9.37 62.83
N THR A 18 44.42 -9.64 61.56
CA THR A 18 43.47 -9.35 60.46
C THR A 18 42.76 -10.57 59.89
N HIS A 19 43.19 -11.79 60.17
CA HIS A 19 42.59 -12.98 59.58
C HIS A 19 42.42 -14.12 60.61
N ALA A 20 41.22 -14.69 60.62
CA ALA A 20 40.95 -15.87 61.45
C ALA A 20 41.93 -17.00 61.10
N ARG A 21 42.58 -17.59 62.11
CA ARG A 21 43.48 -18.75 61.97
C ARG A 21 42.78 -19.88 61.21
N PRO A 22 43.35 -20.38 60.10
CA PRO A 22 42.74 -21.47 59.38
C PRO A 22 42.71 -22.73 60.27
N PRO A 23 41.62 -23.50 60.26
CA PRO A 23 41.51 -24.70 61.07
C PRO A 23 42.49 -25.73 60.61
N PRO A 24 43.13 -26.48 61.57
CA PRO A 24 44.23 -27.43 61.26
C PRO A 24 43.81 -28.60 60.38
N ASN A 25 42.49 -28.88 60.31
CA ASN A 25 41.98 -30.00 59.52
C ASN A 25 41.29 -29.52 58.19
N ASP A 26 41.52 -28.30 57.74
CA ASP A 26 41.01 -27.84 56.48
C ASP A 26 41.75 -28.51 55.31
N GLY A 27 41.00 -29.20 54.45
CA GLY A 27 41.54 -29.93 53.30
C GLY A 27 42.33 -29.03 52.33
N THR A 28 41.94 -27.76 52.17
CA THR A 28 42.58 -26.77 51.30
C THR A 28 43.92 -26.33 51.89
N THR A 29 43.97 -26.10 53.19
CA THR A 29 45.16 -25.69 53.91
C THR A 29 46.19 -26.82 53.89
N ASN A 30 45.77 -28.05 54.17
CA ASN A 30 46.65 -29.25 54.13
C ASN A 30 47.20 -29.56 52.75
N ALA A 31 46.34 -29.43 51.70
CA ALA A 31 46.79 -29.59 50.31
C ALA A 31 47.82 -28.51 49.92
N TYR A 32 47.61 -27.28 50.33
CA TYR A 32 48.54 -26.19 50.06
C TYR A 32 49.91 -26.36 50.84
N LEU A 33 49.84 -26.69 52.08
CA LEU A 33 51.05 -26.95 52.87
C LEU A 33 51.83 -28.18 52.35
N SER A 34 51.19 -29.24 51.93
CA SER A 34 51.84 -30.37 51.28
C SER A 34 52.50 -29.99 49.93
N ARG A 35 51.87 -29.11 49.17
CA ARG A 35 52.45 -28.55 47.95
C ARG A 35 53.72 -27.70 48.27
N LEU A 36 53.63 -26.81 49.28
CA LEU A 36 54.77 -25.99 49.70
C LEU A 36 55.95 -26.84 50.11
N ALA A 37 55.75 -27.98 50.78
CA ALA A 37 56.85 -28.92 51.18
C ALA A 37 57.59 -29.57 50.00
N THR A 38 56.96 -29.59 48.81
CA THR A 38 57.55 -30.16 47.56
C THR A 38 58.27 -29.14 46.68
N LEU A 39 58.08 -27.84 46.95
CA LEU A 39 58.67 -26.78 46.13
C LEU A 39 60.13 -26.49 46.51
N PRO A 40 61.04 -26.22 45.54
CA PRO A 40 62.39 -25.79 45.78
C PRO A 40 62.42 -24.38 46.38
N LEU A 41 63.43 -24.09 47.24
CA LEU A 41 63.51 -22.83 47.98
C LEU A 41 63.54 -21.59 47.09
N ALA A 42 64.19 -21.69 45.91
CA ALA A 42 64.17 -20.60 44.92
C ALA A 42 62.81 -20.29 44.38
N ALA A 43 61.92 -21.27 44.26
CA ALA A 43 60.56 -21.10 43.81
C ALA A 43 59.64 -20.50 44.89
N LEU A 44 59.90 -20.84 46.15
CA LEU A 44 59.15 -20.28 47.30
C LEU A 44 59.43 -18.79 47.48
N THR A 45 60.60 -18.29 47.15
CA THR A 45 61.00 -16.89 47.34
C THR A 45 60.61 -16.01 46.14
N SER A 46 60.51 -16.56 44.92
CA SER A 46 60.30 -15.78 43.69
C SER A 46 58.96 -16.02 43.02
N SER A 47 58.66 -17.27 42.66
CA SER A 47 57.49 -17.57 41.85
C SER A 47 56.19 -17.76 42.65
N GLU A 48 56.30 -18.33 43.86
CA GLU A 48 55.11 -18.60 44.68
C GLU A 48 54.40 -17.31 45.21
N PRO A 49 55.15 -16.27 45.71
CA PRO A 49 54.49 -15.02 46.08
C PRO A 49 53.84 -14.33 44.95
N GLN A 50 54.42 -14.43 43.74
CA GLN A 50 53.77 -13.85 42.54
C GLN A 50 52.55 -14.63 42.14
N SER A 51 52.56 -15.96 42.17
CA SER A 51 51.44 -16.80 41.86
C SER A 51 50.25 -16.60 42.84
N LEU A 52 50.61 -16.46 44.16
CA LEU A 52 49.62 -16.14 45.20
C LEU A 52 49.00 -14.75 45.00
N SER A 53 49.83 -13.76 44.66
CA SER A 53 49.30 -12.41 44.40
C SER A 53 48.42 -12.37 43.19
N GLN A 54 48.75 -13.11 42.14
CA GLN A 54 47.89 -13.25 40.94
C GLN A 54 46.61 -14.00 41.29
N SER A 55 46.68 -15.08 42.07
CA SER A 55 45.49 -15.83 42.48
C SER A 55 44.58 -15.00 43.39
N THR A 56 45.13 -14.26 44.35
CA THR A 56 44.35 -13.36 45.20
C THR A 56 43.68 -12.24 44.40
N GLN A 57 44.44 -11.65 43.44
CA GLN A 57 43.82 -10.66 42.55
C GLN A 57 42.75 -11.27 41.65
N SER A 58 42.92 -12.49 41.16
CA SER A 58 41.91 -13.16 40.35
C SER A 58 40.66 -13.47 41.16
N VAL A 59 40.83 -13.94 42.42
CA VAL A 59 39.71 -14.19 43.35
C VAL A 59 39.00 -12.88 43.70
N LEU A 60 39.77 -11.81 44.00
CA LEU A 60 39.16 -10.50 44.27
C LEU A 60 38.36 -9.97 43.08
N ARG A 61 38.90 -10.12 41.86
CA ARG A 61 38.17 -9.73 40.63
C ARG A 61 36.92 -10.59 40.43
N SER A 62 37.02 -11.89 40.69
CA SER A 62 35.87 -12.80 40.59
C SER A 62 34.81 -12.48 41.64
N LEU A 63 35.21 -12.16 42.88
CA LEU A 63 34.30 -11.69 43.93
C LEU A 63 33.66 -10.35 43.61
N GLN A 64 34.46 -9.41 43.06
CA GLN A 64 33.92 -8.14 42.61
C GLN A 64 32.94 -8.32 41.45
N ALA A 65 33.26 -9.20 40.47
CA ALA A 65 32.36 -9.53 39.36
C ALA A 65 31.09 -10.22 39.86
N LEU A 66 31.23 -11.16 40.79
CA LEU A 66 30.11 -11.84 41.44
C LEU A 66 29.24 -10.86 42.21
N SER A 67 29.88 -9.98 43.01
CA SER A 67 29.18 -8.92 43.76
C SER A 67 28.46 -7.98 42.82
N LYS A 68 29.10 -7.51 41.74
CA LYS A 68 28.46 -6.68 40.73
C LYS A 68 27.30 -7.39 40.03
N ARG A 69 27.42 -8.69 39.78
CA ARG A 69 26.37 -9.48 39.14
C ARG A 69 25.22 -9.83 40.08
N SER A 70 25.54 -10.07 41.36
CA SER A 70 24.56 -10.56 42.32
C SER A 70 23.90 -9.45 43.16
N HIS A 71 24.48 -8.22 43.22
CA HIS A 71 23.94 -7.18 44.08
C HIS A 71 22.49 -6.78 43.69
N LYS A 72 22.21 -6.62 42.37
CA LYS A 72 20.85 -6.31 41.91
C LYS A 72 19.84 -7.40 42.24
N PRO A 73 20.10 -8.70 41.89
CA PRO A 73 19.15 -9.76 42.26
C PRO A 73 19.04 -9.96 43.78
N ILE A 74 20.10 -9.72 44.56
CA ILE A 74 20.03 -9.79 46.04
C ILE A 74 19.15 -8.65 46.57
N ILE A 75 19.36 -7.40 46.11
CA ILE A 75 18.53 -6.28 46.49
C ILE A 75 17.07 -6.54 46.11
N SER A 76 16.81 -6.94 44.84
CA SER A 76 15.45 -7.22 44.44
C SER A 76 14.81 -8.38 45.21
N SER A 77 15.59 -9.41 45.55
CA SER A 77 15.13 -10.52 46.39
C SER A 77 14.83 -10.06 47.86
N THR A 78 15.69 -9.18 48.41
CA THR A 78 15.38 -8.61 49.73
C THR A 78 14.16 -7.68 49.72
N ASP A 79 13.99 -6.90 48.66
CA ASP A 79 12.80 -6.06 48.48
C ASP A 79 11.54 -6.92 48.29
N HIS A 80 11.64 -8.02 47.50
CA HIS A 80 10.53 -8.96 47.41
C HIS A 80 10.22 -9.67 48.71
N LEU A 81 11.24 -10.04 49.49
CA LEU A 81 11.04 -10.63 50.81
C LEU A 81 10.44 -9.63 51.81
N ALA A 82 10.90 -8.38 51.78
CA ALA A 82 10.34 -7.31 52.57
C ALA A 82 8.87 -7.03 52.19
N HIS A 83 8.61 -6.99 50.88
CA HIS A 83 7.24 -6.85 50.37
C HIS A 83 6.36 -8.04 50.77
N LEU A 84 6.86 -9.28 50.61
CA LEU A 84 6.11 -10.47 51.02
C LEU A 84 5.86 -10.50 52.53
N ARG A 85 6.84 -10.07 53.33
CA ARG A 85 6.67 -9.97 54.82
C ARG A 85 5.56 -9.01 55.21
N HIS A 86 5.29 -8.00 54.37
CA HIS A 86 4.21 -7.04 54.59
C HIS A 86 2.87 -7.53 54.03
N VAL A 87 2.92 -8.07 52.80
CA VAL A 87 1.72 -8.50 52.07
C VAL A 87 1.14 -9.81 52.62
N LEU A 88 1.99 -10.77 53.04
CA LEU A 88 1.49 -12.05 53.56
C LEU A 88 0.58 -11.90 54.80
N PRO A 89 0.91 -11.08 55.84
CA PRO A 89 0.02 -10.91 56.96
C PRO A 89 -1.25 -10.12 56.56
N THR A 90 -1.16 -9.14 55.62
CA THR A 90 -2.37 -8.44 55.15
C THR A 90 -3.26 -9.40 54.37
N LEU A 91 -2.69 -10.22 53.48
CA LEU A 91 -3.40 -11.24 52.72
C LEU A 91 -4.01 -12.30 53.65
N GLY A 92 -3.27 -12.69 54.69
CA GLY A 92 -3.78 -13.60 55.76
C GLY A 92 -4.96 -12.98 56.51
N HIS A 93 -4.87 -11.69 56.86
CA HIS A 93 -5.95 -10.97 57.49
C HIS A 93 -7.17 -10.85 56.56
N ASP A 94 -6.95 -10.44 55.29
CA ASP A 94 -8.00 -10.30 54.30
C ASP A 94 -8.67 -11.65 53.98
N ALA A 95 -7.88 -12.73 53.87
CA ALA A 95 -8.42 -14.09 53.74
C ALA A 95 -9.27 -14.50 54.97
N GLY A 96 -8.79 -14.15 56.17
CA GLY A 96 -9.53 -14.39 57.38
C GLY A 96 -10.84 -13.59 57.43
N THR A 97 -10.81 -12.32 57.02
CA THR A 97 -12.02 -11.49 56.95
C THR A 97 -12.99 -12.01 55.91
N LEU A 98 -12.47 -12.39 54.69
CA LEU A 98 -13.30 -13.05 53.69
C LEU A 98 -13.92 -14.34 54.18
N GLN A 99 -13.15 -15.17 54.88
CA GLN A 99 -13.67 -16.44 55.42
C GLN A 99 -14.81 -16.19 56.47
N GLN A 100 -14.73 -15.10 57.20
CA GLN A 100 -15.80 -14.71 58.16
C GLN A 100 -17.01 -14.08 57.46
N GLU A 101 -16.77 -13.29 56.41
CA GLU A 101 -17.85 -12.60 55.69
C GLU A 101 -18.59 -13.53 54.70
N LEU A 102 -17.90 -14.55 54.17
CA LEU A 102 -18.49 -15.54 53.23
C LEU A 102 -19.80 -16.19 53.80
N PRO A 103 -19.84 -16.75 55.01
CA PRO A 103 -21.07 -17.31 55.59
C PRO A 103 -22.15 -16.23 55.83
N ARG A 104 -21.76 -14.99 56.12
CA ARG A 104 -22.70 -13.85 56.19
C ARG A 104 -23.32 -13.56 54.83
N LEU A 105 -22.49 -13.52 53.81
CA LEU A 105 -22.94 -13.29 52.42
C LEU A 105 -23.79 -14.48 51.93
N GLU A 106 -23.42 -15.70 52.27
CA GLU A 106 -24.20 -16.89 51.95
C GLU A 106 -25.56 -16.87 52.68
N SER A 107 -25.61 -16.54 53.97
CA SER A 107 -26.87 -16.41 54.69
C SER A 107 -27.74 -15.27 54.17
N ALA A 108 -27.13 -14.15 53.79
CA ALA A 108 -27.84 -13.06 53.17
C ALA A 108 -28.36 -13.40 51.77
N ALA A 109 -27.57 -14.17 50.98
CA ALA A 109 -27.97 -14.68 49.66
C ALA A 109 -29.09 -15.72 49.79
N GLN A 110 -29.02 -16.60 50.76
CA GLN A 110 -30.08 -17.58 51.04
C GLN A 110 -31.36 -16.87 51.52
N SER A 111 -31.27 -15.91 52.41
CA SER A 111 -32.42 -15.11 52.87
C SER A 111 -33.02 -14.29 51.73
N PHE A 112 -32.16 -13.72 50.85
CA PHE A 112 -32.60 -13.03 49.66
C PHE A 112 -33.26 -13.99 48.65
N SER A 113 -32.63 -15.13 48.41
CA SER A 113 -33.19 -16.18 47.53
C SER A 113 -34.54 -16.65 48.05
N HIS A 114 -34.66 -16.85 49.37
CA HIS A 114 -35.93 -17.32 49.99
C HIS A 114 -37.00 -16.23 49.91
N LYS A 115 -36.63 -14.99 50.20
CA LYS A 115 -37.54 -13.83 50.16
C LYS A 115 -38.04 -13.48 48.78
N TYR A 116 -37.18 -13.73 47.75
CA TYR A 116 -37.44 -13.39 46.37
C TYR A 116 -37.52 -14.62 45.43
N SER A 117 -37.66 -15.81 46.01
CA SER A 117 -37.86 -17.04 45.28
C SER A 117 -39.12 -16.94 44.42
N LYS A 118 -39.07 -17.58 43.24
CA LYS A 118 -40.18 -17.60 42.27
C LYS A 118 -41.49 -18.19 42.80
N SER A 119 -41.43 -18.87 43.92
CA SER A 119 -42.64 -19.44 44.59
C SER A 119 -43.56 -18.38 45.21
N VAL A 120 -43.05 -17.18 45.43
CA VAL A 120 -43.87 -16.04 45.87
C VAL A 120 -43.93 -15.08 44.65
N GLU A 121 -45.09 -15.05 44.00
CA GLU A 121 -45.35 -14.07 42.92
C GLU A 121 -45.20 -12.66 43.48
N ASN A 122 -44.04 -12.07 43.27
CA ASN A 122 -43.79 -10.72 43.74
C ASN A 122 -43.94 -9.79 42.54
N ALA A 123 -45.12 -9.21 42.38
CA ALA A 123 -45.49 -8.31 41.31
C ALA A 123 -44.49 -7.14 41.12
N THR A 124 -43.78 -6.76 42.20
CA THR A 124 -42.75 -5.72 42.16
C THR A 124 -41.45 -6.20 41.52
N LEU A 125 -41.05 -7.45 41.76
CA LEU A 125 -39.87 -8.07 41.13
C LEU A 125 -40.10 -8.31 39.62
N ASP A 126 -41.31 -8.78 39.28
CA ASP A 126 -41.69 -8.97 37.86
C ASP A 126 -41.74 -7.65 37.10
N ARG A 127 -42.30 -6.60 37.70
CA ARG A 127 -42.25 -5.23 37.14
C ARG A 127 -40.81 -4.77 36.93
N ARG A 128 -39.92 -4.95 37.92
CA ARG A 128 -38.51 -4.58 37.80
C ARG A 128 -37.78 -5.39 36.73
N ARG A 129 -38.04 -6.69 36.65
CA ARG A 129 -37.48 -7.57 35.63
C ARG A 129 -37.95 -7.15 34.24
N ASN A 130 -39.21 -6.89 34.07
CA ASN A 130 -39.78 -6.42 32.81
C ASN A 130 -39.25 -5.04 32.43
N ALA A 131 -39.08 -4.12 33.40
CA ALA A 131 -38.48 -2.81 33.18
C ALA A 131 -37.01 -2.93 32.75
N MET A 132 -36.23 -3.83 33.38
CA MET A 132 -34.83 -4.11 32.95
C MET A 132 -34.75 -4.76 31.57
N LEU A 133 -35.67 -5.65 31.25
CA LEU A 133 -35.74 -6.24 29.90
C LEU A 133 -36.12 -5.17 28.85
N LEU A 134 -37.10 -4.32 29.19
CA LEU A 134 -37.49 -3.21 28.34
C LEU A 134 -36.32 -2.24 28.12
N ALA A 135 -35.62 -1.83 29.18
CA ALA A 135 -34.46 -0.96 29.08
C ALA A 135 -33.39 -1.56 28.14
N ARG A 136 -33.05 -2.84 28.33
CA ARG A 136 -32.08 -3.53 27.44
C ARG A 136 -32.55 -3.60 26.00
N ASN A 137 -33.86 -3.78 25.77
CA ASN A 137 -34.40 -3.81 24.43
C ASN A 137 -34.38 -2.42 23.81
N VAL A 138 -34.67 -1.37 24.60
CA VAL A 138 -34.56 0.03 24.13
C VAL A 138 -33.11 0.35 23.76
N ASP A 139 -32.13 0.00 24.62
CA ASP A 139 -30.71 0.20 24.32
C ASP A 139 -30.33 -0.51 23.02
N ARG A 140 -30.73 -1.77 22.82
CA ARG A 140 -30.45 -2.50 21.57
C ARG A 140 -31.11 -1.87 20.34
N VAL A 141 -32.33 -1.37 20.50
CA VAL A 141 -33.02 -0.68 19.39
C VAL A 141 -32.31 0.64 19.08
N SER A 142 -31.87 1.36 20.11
CA SER A 142 -31.06 2.58 19.94
C SER A 142 -29.77 2.28 19.19
N ASP A 143 -29.01 1.24 19.59
CA ASP A 143 -27.79 0.81 18.91
C ASP A 143 -28.06 0.48 17.43
N VAL A 144 -29.19 -0.17 17.13
CA VAL A 144 -29.58 -0.49 15.75
C VAL A 144 -29.96 0.77 14.95
N LEU A 145 -30.63 1.73 15.59
CA LEU A 145 -30.98 3.03 14.95
C LEU A 145 -29.74 3.88 14.64
N ASP A 146 -28.67 3.73 15.41
CA ASP A 146 -27.43 4.45 15.19
C ASP A 146 -26.56 3.86 14.06
N LEU A 147 -26.85 2.63 13.60
CA LEU A 147 -26.07 1.97 12.55
C LEU A 147 -25.94 2.78 11.25
N PRO A 148 -27.02 3.40 10.67
CA PRO A 148 -26.89 4.21 9.47
C PRO A 148 -26.03 5.46 9.65
N THR A 149 -26.14 6.11 10.81
CA THR A 149 -25.33 7.29 11.13
C THR A 149 -23.85 6.94 11.29
N LEU A 150 -23.53 5.80 11.89
CA LEU A 150 -22.18 5.26 11.98
C LEU A 150 -21.63 4.89 10.58
N LEU A 151 -22.49 4.31 9.73
CA LEU A 151 -22.13 3.99 8.35
C LEU A 151 -21.83 5.27 7.55
N SER A 152 -22.71 6.27 7.60
CA SER A 152 -22.50 7.57 6.97
C SER A 152 -21.24 8.27 7.47
N SER A 153 -21.00 8.24 8.77
CA SER A 153 -19.79 8.78 9.40
C SER A 153 -18.52 8.07 8.91
N ALA A 154 -18.53 6.74 8.79
CA ALA A 154 -17.41 5.97 8.26
C ALA A 154 -17.12 6.31 6.80
N ILE A 155 -18.15 6.48 5.97
CA ILE A 155 -18.03 6.86 4.56
C ILE A 155 -17.51 8.30 4.43
N SER A 156 -18.07 9.26 5.16
CA SER A 156 -17.65 10.66 5.08
C SER A 156 -16.22 10.88 5.60
N SER A 157 -15.82 10.18 6.66
CA SER A 157 -14.43 10.24 7.14
C SER A 157 -13.42 9.66 6.15
N SER A 158 -13.83 8.67 5.33
CA SER A 158 -12.99 8.13 4.27
C SER A 158 -12.80 9.11 3.11
N THR A 159 -13.82 9.92 2.78
CA THR A 159 -13.75 10.92 1.69
C THR A 159 -12.93 12.15 2.07
N ALA A 160 -12.99 12.61 3.31
CA ALA A 160 -12.21 13.74 3.79
C ALA A 160 -10.69 13.52 3.67
N HIS A 161 -10.24 12.27 3.78
CA HIS A 161 -8.83 11.90 3.65
C HIS A 161 -8.37 11.61 2.20
N THR A 162 -9.28 11.43 1.24
CA THR A 162 -8.90 11.23 -0.17
C THR A 162 -8.39 12.49 -0.85
N GLN A 163 -8.66 13.67 -0.29
CA GLN A 163 -8.10 14.95 -0.75
C GLN A 163 -6.66 15.17 -0.26
N ALA A 164 -6.19 14.44 0.74
CA ALA A 164 -4.78 14.47 1.14
C ALA A 164 -3.96 13.52 0.24
N ALA A 165 -2.82 13.99 -0.25
CA ALA A 165 -1.98 13.34 -1.27
C ALA A 165 -1.45 11.93 -0.91
N THR A 166 -1.70 11.43 0.29
CA THR A 166 -1.35 10.08 0.74
C THR A 166 -2.53 9.43 1.45
N PRO A 167 -3.17 8.40 0.86
CA PRO A 167 -4.18 7.62 1.56
C PRO A 167 -3.53 6.89 2.73
N THR A 168 -3.90 7.28 3.93
CA THR A 168 -3.42 6.69 5.18
C THR A 168 -4.09 5.34 5.44
N ALA A 169 -3.49 4.52 6.30
CA ALA A 169 -4.09 3.26 6.77
C ALA A 169 -5.50 3.46 7.36
N ALA A 170 -5.80 4.66 7.86
CA ALA A 170 -7.10 5.06 8.42
C ALA A 170 -8.24 5.00 7.38
N THR A 171 -8.01 5.40 6.12
CA THR A 171 -9.06 5.34 5.08
C THR A 171 -9.48 3.92 4.75
N ASN A 172 -8.52 2.98 4.75
CA ASN A 172 -8.81 1.57 4.51
C ASN A 172 -9.61 0.95 5.67
N ALA A 173 -9.29 1.34 6.91
CA ALA A 173 -10.02 0.89 8.09
C ALA A 173 -11.48 1.37 8.07
N ASN A 174 -11.72 2.60 7.62
CA ASN A 174 -13.06 3.18 7.53
C ASN A 174 -13.93 2.48 6.49
N TYR A 175 -13.39 2.16 5.31
CA TYR A 175 -14.12 1.38 4.30
C TYR A 175 -14.42 -0.06 4.76
N ALA A 176 -13.46 -0.70 5.44
CA ALA A 176 -13.70 -2.02 6.02
C ALA A 176 -14.83 -1.98 7.07
N SER A 177 -14.77 -0.99 7.98
CA SER A 177 -15.81 -0.77 8.99
C SER A 177 -17.18 -0.52 8.35
N ALA A 178 -17.25 0.27 7.27
CA ALA A 178 -18.50 0.51 6.55
C ALA A 178 -19.08 -0.78 5.95
N LEU A 179 -18.23 -1.65 5.38
CA LEU A 179 -18.67 -2.96 4.86
C LEU A 179 -19.15 -3.89 5.96
N ASP A 180 -18.48 -3.90 7.12
CA ASP A 180 -18.89 -4.73 8.26
C ASP A 180 -20.24 -4.27 8.83
N LEU A 181 -20.44 -2.94 8.95
CA LEU A 181 -21.72 -2.37 9.37
C LEU A 181 -22.85 -2.71 8.37
N HIS A 182 -22.59 -2.58 7.07
CA HIS A 182 -23.56 -2.94 6.04
C HIS A 182 -23.90 -4.45 6.08
N ALA A 183 -22.88 -5.31 6.25
CA ALA A 183 -23.09 -6.75 6.41
C ALA A 183 -23.93 -7.07 7.66
N HIS A 184 -23.71 -6.31 8.75
CA HIS A 184 -24.52 -6.44 9.96
C HIS A 184 -25.99 -6.04 9.72
N ILE A 185 -26.24 -4.92 9.04
CA ILE A 185 -27.60 -4.49 8.67
C ILE A 185 -28.29 -5.53 7.77
N LYS A 186 -27.58 -6.09 6.79
CA LYS A 186 -28.08 -7.18 5.95
C LYS A 186 -28.47 -8.44 6.75
N ARG A 187 -27.65 -8.83 7.74
CA ARG A 187 -27.98 -9.94 8.65
C ARG A 187 -29.25 -9.63 9.46
N LEU A 188 -29.40 -8.38 9.96
CA LEU A 188 -30.60 -7.97 10.68
C LEU A 188 -31.83 -8.03 9.76
N SER A 189 -31.71 -7.61 8.50
CA SER A 189 -32.84 -7.68 7.55
C SER A 189 -33.25 -9.12 7.21
N THR A 190 -32.32 -10.07 7.16
CA THR A 190 -32.64 -11.49 6.99
C THR A 190 -33.27 -12.11 8.21
N LEU A 191 -32.88 -11.68 9.42
CA LEU A 191 -33.42 -12.18 10.68
C LEU A 191 -34.85 -11.63 10.96
N TYR A 192 -35.11 -10.39 10.58
CA TYR A 192 -36.38 -9.70 10.88
C TYR A 192 -37.06 -9.13 9.62
N PRO A 193 -37.45 -9.96 8.65
CA PRO A 193 -37.97 -9.48 7.36
C PRO A 193 -39.31 -8.74 7.49
N ALA A 194 -40.10 -9.01 8.53
CA ALA A 194 -41.41 -8.40 8.78
C ALA A 194 -41.33 -7.03 9.49
N SER A 195 -40.14 -6.58 9.89
CA SER A 195 -39.97 -5.31 10.62
C SER A 195 -39.82 -4.14 9.64
N SER A 196 -40.81 -3.21 9.66
CA SER A 196 -40.75 -1.98 8.87
C SER A 196 -39.57 -1.07 9.24
N LEU A 197 -39.14 -1.09 10.50
CA LEU A 197 -38.00 -0.35 10.97
C LEU A 197 -36.70 -0.87 10.34
N ILE A 198 -36.49 -2.19 10.32
CA ILE A 198 -35.28 -2.78 9.74
C ILE A 198 -35.29 -2.62 8.22
N SER A 199 -36.47 -2.69 7.57
CA SER A 199 -36.60 -2.41 6.15
C SER A 199 -36.20 -0.97 5.81
N SER A 200 -36.60 0.02 6.61
CA SER A 200 -36.20 1.42 6.42
C SER A 200 -34.70 1.63 6.64
N LEU A 201 -34.11 0.98 7.67
CA LEU A 201 -32.68 1.01 7.93
C LEU A 201 -31.87 0.37 6.80
N SER A 202 -32.36 -0.75 6.24
CA SER A 202 -31.73 -1.41 5.10
C SER A 202 -31.73 -0.50 3.87
N SER A 203 -32.85 0.19 3.58
CA SER A 203 -32.91 1.14 2.46
C SER A 203 -31.98 2.34 2.64
N GLN A 204 -31.85 2.89 3.85
CA GLN A 204 -30.90 3.94 4.17
C GLN A 204 -29.46 3.45 3.99
N ALA A 205 -29.14 2.26 4.51
CA ALA A 205 -27.82 1.67 4.36
C ALA A 205 -27.45 1.43 2.89
N GLU A 206 -28.40 0.97 2.07
CA GLU A 206 -28.20 0.83 0.63
C GLU A 206 -27.95 2.17 -0.07
N GLN A 207 -28.62 3.23 0.37
CA GLN A 207 -28.38 4.58 -0.15
C GLN A 207 -26.97 5.07 0.22
N GLU A 208 -26.52 4.86 1.45
CA GLU A 208 -25.16 5.19 1.87
C GLU A 208 -24.10 4.36 1.12
N MET A 209 -24.38 3.08 0.84
CA MET A 209 -23.48 2.24 0.04
C MET A 209 -23.41 2.71 -1.42
N LYS A 210 -24.51 3.20 -1.99
CA LYS A 210 -24.50 3.86 -3.31
C LYS A 210 -23.67 5.13 -3.28
N ALA A 211 -23.81 5.96 -2.23
CA ALA A 211 -22.98 7.15 -2.05
C ALA A 211 -21.48 6.78 -1.93
N MET A 212 -21.15 5.72 -1.21
CA MET A 212 -19.79 5.18 -1.16
C MET A 212 -19.28 4.77 -2.54
N THR A 213 -20.09 4.09 -3.32
CA THR A 213 -19.75 3.67 -4.69
C THR A 213 -19.50 4.88 -5.59
N THR A 214 -20.36 5.90 -5.54
CA THR A 214 -20.17 7.15 -6.31
C THR A 214 -18.89 7.88 -5.88
N ASN A 215 -18.56 7.91 -4.60
CA ASN A 215 -17.34 8.50 -4.09
C ASN A 215 -16.08 7.75 -4.59
N LEU A 216 -16.13 6.41 -4.63
CA LEU A 216 -15.05 5.59 -5.17
C LEU A 216 -14.88 5.83 -6.68
N ILE A 217 -15.98 5.94 -7.44
CA ILE A 217 -15.96 6.27 -8.86
C ILE A 217 -15.38 7.68 -9.07
N ALA A 218 -15.83 8.67 -8.30
CA ALA A 218 -15.29 10.03 -8.38
C ALA A 218 -13.78 10.07 -8.04
N SER A 219 -13.33 9.22 -7.13
CA SER A 219 -11.89 9.10 -6.85
C SER A 219 -11.10 8.55 -8.03
N LEU A 220 -11.69 7.64 -8.85
CA LEU A 220 -11.08 7.15 -10.09
C LEU A 220 -11.01 8.22 -11.17
N GLN A 221 -11.93 9.18 -11.18
CA GLN A 221 -11.94 10.32 -12.10
C GLN A 221 -10.96 11.42 -11.71
N SER A 222 -10.37 11.35 -10.50
CA SER A 222 -9.43 12.38 -10.04
C SER A 222 -8.15 12.43 -10.89
N GLN A 223 -7.65 13.63 -11.16
CA GLN A 223 -6.46 13.85 -11.99
C GLN A 223 -5.17 13.28 -11.38
N GLY A 224 -5.05 13.30 -10.06
CA GLY A 224 -3.83 12.94 -9.33
C GLY A 224 -3.74 11.47 -8.90
N ILE A 225 -4.63 10.58 -9.37
CA ILE A 225 -4.62 9.20 -8.92
C ILE A 225 -3.38 8.45 -9.41
N LYS A 226 -2.67 7.85 -8.46
CA LYS A 226 -1.52 6.98 -8.73
C LYS A 226 -1.96 5.52 -8.85
N LEU A 227 -1.16 4.68 -9.49
CA LEU A 227 -1.42 3.24 -9.66
C LEU A 227 -1.87 2.56 -8.36
N ALA A 228 -1.14 2.77 -7.26
CA ALA A 228 -1.49 2.18 -5.96
C ALA A 228 -2.84 2.66 -5.41
N GLY A 229 -3.22 3.91 -5.71
CA GLY A 229 -4.56 4.44 -5.40
C GLY A 229 -5.64 3.76 -6.23
N ALA A 230 -5.45 3.69 -7.54
CA ALA A 230 -6.37 3.05 -8.48
C ALA A 230 -6.60 1.56 -8.14
N MET A 231 -5.51 0.81 -7.86
CA MET A 231 -5.62 -0.60 -7.46
C MET A 231 -6.46 -0.77 -6.19
N ARG A 232 -6.25 0.09 -5.19
CA ARG A 232 -7.03 0.06 -3.94
C ARG A 232 -8.50 0.39 -4.18
N THR A 233 -8.77 1.45 -4.95
CA THR A 233 -10.15 1.87 -5.26
C THR A 233 -10.90 0.77 -6.03
N ILE A 234 -10.27 0.13 -7.01
CA ILE A 234 -10.84 -1.02 -7.71
C ILE A 234 -11.06 -2.20 -6.76
N GLY A 235 -10.10 -2.47 -5.86
CA GLY A 235 -10.25 -3.50 -4.83
C GLY A 235 -11.43 -3.24 -3.89
N TRP A 236 -11.70 -1.99 -3.54
CA TRP A 236 -12.89 -1.62 -2.76
C TRP A 236 -14.17 -1.71 -3.59
N LEU A 237 -14.18 -1.23 -4.84
CA LEU A 237 -15.34 -1.36 -5.73
C LEU A 237 -15.75 -2.82 -5.93
N ARG A 238 -14.79 -3.73 -6.09
CA ARG A 238 -15.07 -5.17 -6.20
C ARG A 238 -15.76 -5.73 -4.97
N ARG A 239 -15.45 -5.21 -3.77
CA ARG A 239 -16.08 -5.63 -2.52
C ARG A 239 -17.45 -4.98 -2.28
N VAL A 240 -17.60 -3.73 -2.68
CA VAL A 240 -18.82 -2.94 -2.47
C VAL A 240 -19.89 -3.33 -3.48
N ALA A 241 -19.50 -3.54 -4.72
CA ALA A 241 -20.40 -3.84 -5.83
C ALA A 241 -19.95 -5.12 -6.58
N PRO A 242 -20.07 -6.30 -5.96
CA PRO A 242 -19.68 -7.57 -6.60
C PRO A 242 -20.51 -7.85 -7.87
N GLU A 243 -21.69 -7.26 -7.97
CA GLU A 243 -22.56 -7.37 -9.15
C GLU A 243 -21.90 -6.83 -10.43
N LEU A 244 -20.99 -5.87 -10.30
CA LEU A 244 -20.23 -5.36 -11.42
C LEU A 244 -19.22 -6.39 -11.96
N ASP A 245 -18.76 -7.33 -11.13
CA ASP A 245 -17.84 -8.40 -11.53
C ASP A 245 -18.63 -9.61 -12.10
N GLU A 246 -19.79 -9.92 -11.53
CA GLU A 246 -20.61 -11.08 -11.91
C GLU A 246 -21.45 -10.87 -13.16
N SER A 247 -22.01 -9.68 -13.37
CA SER A 247 -22.95 -9.41 -14.47
C SER A 247 -22.32 -9.56 -15.87
N TRP A 248 -21.01 -9.41 -15.97
CA TRP A 248 -20.25 -9.58 -17.19
C TRP A 248 -19.82 -11.04 -17.43
N SER A 249 -19.51 -11.77 -16.36
CA SER A 249 -19.02 -13.15 -16.45
C SER A 249 -20.06 -14.14 -16.93
N THR A 250 -21.36 -13.92 -16.64
CA THR A 250 -22.43 -14.86 -16.98
C THR A 250 -22.86 -14.80 -18.44
N ARG A 251 -22.53 -13.73 -19.17
CA ARG A 251 -22.94 -13.55 -20.58
C ARG A 251 -21.86 -13.85 -21.62
N GLN A 252 -20.60 -13.98 -21.20
CA GLN A 252 -19.47 -14.18 -22.11
C GLN A 252 -18.50 -15.24 -21.60
N ILE A 253 -18.86 -16.50 -21.82
CA ILE A 253 -17.90 -17.61 -21.83
C ILE A 253 -17.23 -17.54 -23.20
N GLY A 254 -16.22 -16.69 -23.37
CA GLY A 254 -15.46 -16.60 -24.61
C GLY A 254 -14.37 -15.58 -24.54
N ILE A 255 -13.14 -16.08 -24.47
CA ILE A 255 -11.88 -15.42 -24.89
C ILE A 255 -11.77 -13.94 -24.47
N GLY A 256 -11.14 -13.67 -23.31
CA GLY A 256 -10.65 -12.34 -22.95
C GLY A 256 -11.39 -11.56 -21.87
N SER A 257 -12.35 -12.14 -21.17
CA SER A 257 -13.21 -11.40 -20.22
C SER A 257 -12.84 -11.53 -18.74
N GLY A 258 -11.55 -11.62 -18.40
CA GLY A 258 -11.11 -11.48 -17.01
C GLY A 258 -11.24 -10.08 -16.43
N GLU A 259 -11.69 -9.12 -17.24
CA GLU A 259 -11.74 -7.68 -16.90
C GLU A 259 -13.07 -7.26 -16.31
N GLY A 260 -14.15 -7.95 -16.66
CA GLY A 260 -15.51 -7.60 -16.25
C GLY A 260 -15.93 -6.15 -16.58
N SER A 261 -17.06 -5.75 -16.05
CA SER A 261 -17.53 -4.36 -16.14
C SER A 261 -16.66 -3.38 -15.33
N LEU A 262 -15.86 -3.85 -14.35
CA LEU A 262 -14.95 -3.00 -13.58
C LEU A 262 -13.80 -2.46 -14.44
N GLY A 263 -13.28 -3.25 -15.38
CA GLY A 263 -12.26 -2.79 -16.32
C GLY A 263 -12.81 -1.72 -17.25
N ALA A 264 -14.00 -1.92 -17.80
CA ALA A 264 -14.68 -0.93 -18.62
C ALA A 264 -14.99 0.37 -17.82
N LEU A 265 -15.49 0.23 -16.60
CA LEU A 265 -15.72 1.37 -15.70
C LEU A 265 -14.45 2.17 -15.45
N PHE A 266 -13.33 1.49 -15.19
CA PHE A 266 -12.03 2.16 -15.00
C PHE A 266 -11.64 2.98 -16.23
N LEU A 267 -11.74 2.40 -17.43
CA LEU A 267 -11.42 3.09 -18.67
C LEU A 267 -12.32 4.32 -18.90
N VAL A 268 -13.63 4.18 -18.68
CA VAL A 268 -14.60 5.29 -18.81
C VAL A 268 -14.29 6.41 -17.80
N CYS A 269 -13.99 6.06 -16.54
CA CYS A 269 -13.63 7.05 -15.52
C CYS A 269 -12.34 7.81 -15.89
N ARG A 270 -11.33 7.10 -16.44
CA ARG A 270 -10.08 7.74 -16.85
C ARG A 270 -10.24 8.52 -18.15
N LEU A 271 -11.12 8.11 -19.06
CA LEU A 271 -11.48 8.89 -20.24
C LEU A 271 -12.14 10.22 -19.83
N ALA A 272 -13.13 10.18 -18.96
CA ALA A 272 -13.77 11.38 -18.43
C ALA A 272 -12.77 12.34 -17.75
N CYS A 273 -11.76 11.78 -17.05
CA CYS A 273 -10.67 12.57 -16.49
C CYS A 273 -9.82 13.23 -17.60
N LEU A 274 -9.46 12.48 -18.66
CA LEU A 274 -8.73 13.01 -19.81
C LEU A 274 -9.53 14.12 -20.50
N GLU A 275 -10.81 13.91 -20.79
CA GLU A 275 -11.70 14.92 -21.37
C GLU A 275 -11.76 16.19 -20.51
N THR A 276 -11.86 16.04 -19.17
CA THR A 276 -11.85 17.17 -18.24
C THR A 276 -10.52 17.92 -18.28
N MET A 277 -9.38 17.23 -18.45
CA MET A 277 -8.08 17.86 -18.59
C MET A 277 -7.93 18.56 -19.93
N LEU A 278 -8.49 17.99 -21.01
CA LEU A 278 -8.47 18.59 -22.33
C LEU A 278 -9.43 19.79 -22.39
N SER A 279 -10.59 19.75 -21.75
CA SER A 279 -11.53 20.88 -21.66
C SER A 279 -10.92 22.07 -20.88
N ALA A 280 -9.95 21.84 -19.99
CA ALA A 280 -9.20 22.93 -19.38
C ALA A 280 -8.38 23.74 -20.40
N LEU A 281 -8.17 23.24 -21.63
CA LEU A 281 -7.55 23.94 -22.73
C LEU A 281 -8.55 24.77 -23.57
N ASP A 282 -9.85 24.80 -23.21
CA ASP A 282 -10.91 25.52 -23.94
C ASP A 282 -10.52 26.99 -24.24
N PRO A 283 -9.90 27.78 -23.32
CA PRO A 283 -9.46 29.13 -23.66
C PRO A 283 -8.43 29.20 -24.79
N LEU A 284 -7.57 28.18 -24.92
CA LEU A 284 -6.62 28.07 -26.02
C LEU A 284 -7.28 27.57 -27.30
N ARG A 285 -8.28 26.69 -27.16
CA ARG A 285 -9.10 26.23 -28.26
C ARG A 285 -9.91 27.36 -28.88
N ASP A 286 -10.54 28.21 -28.08
CA ASP A 286 -11.28 29.39 -28.58
C ASP A 286 -10.38 30.33 -29.40
N LEU A 287 -9.12 30.46 -29.03
CA LEU A 287 -8.14 31.25 -29.82
C LEU A 287 -7.77 30.53 -31.12
N ALA A 288 -7.66 29.20 -31.12
CA ALA A 288 -7.40 28.40 -32.29
C ALA A 288 -8.63 28.42 -33.24
N ASP A 289 -9.84 28.40 -32.70
CA ASP A 289 -11.08 28.56 -33.47
C ASP A 289 -11.17 29.90 -34.17
N GLN A 290 -10.77 30.99 -33.50
CA GLN A 290 -10.67 32.31 -34.10
C GLN A 290 -9.64 32.35 -35.24
N GLU A 291 -8.52 31.62 -35.14
CA GLU A 291 -7.55 31.46 -36.22
C GLU A 291 -8.14 30.66 -37.39
N THR A 292 -8.93 29.64 -37.09
CA THR A 292 -9.66 28.84 -38.10
C THR A 292 -10.68 29.71 -38.84
N GLU A 293 -11.49 30.51 -38.16
CA GLU A 293 -12.45 31.44 -38.77
C GLU A 293 -11.76 32.49 -39.63
N LYS A 294 -10.64 33.03 -39.16
CA LYS A 294 -9.84 33.96 -39.97
C LYS A 294 -9.28 33.31 -41.21
N ARG A 295 -8.81 32.06 -41.15
CA ARG A 295 -8.35 31.33 -42.35
C ARG A 295 -9.46 31.18 -43.38
N PHE A 296 -10.68 30.85 -42.98
CA PHE A 296 -11.82 30.79 -43.90
C PHE A 296 -12.30 32.11 -44.42
N SER A 297 -12.12 33.21 -43.65
CA SER A 297 -12.52 34.55 -44.07
C SER A 297 -11.45 35.29 -44.89
N ASP A 298 -10.16 35.01 -44.67
CA ASP A 298 -9.02 35.74 -45.27
C ASP A 298 -8.42 35.10 -46.53
N ILE A 299 -9.20 34.33 -47.31
CA ILE A 299 -8.78 33.81 -48.64
C ILE A 299 -8.30 34.94 -49.58
N LYS A 300 -8.35 36.23 -49.18
CA LYS A 300 -8.04 37.41 -50.03
C LYS A 300 -7.00 38.37 -49.53
N LYS A 301 -6.30 38.18 -48.38
CA LYS A 301 -5.30 39.14 -47.92
C LYS A 301 -4.00 38.46 -47.47
N GLN A 302 -2.98 38.63 -48.24
CA GLN A 302 -1.65 38.04 -48.18
C GLN A 302 -0.67 38.85 -47.29
N ASP A 303 -1.12 39.54 -46.28
CA ASP A 303 -0.24 40.35 -45.41
C ASP A 303 -0.18 39.77 -43.99
N ALA A 304 1.00 39.32 -43.58
CA ALA A 304 1.45 38.78 -42.29
C ALA A 304 1.40 37.26 -42.10
N ALA A 305 1.93 36.53 -43.04
CA ALA A 305 1.96 35.04 -43.05
C ALA A 305 2.71 34.36 -41.86
N TRP A 306 3.59 35.11 -41.14
CA TRP A 306 4.41 34.55 -40.08
C TRP A 306 3.73 34.48 -38.69
N ALA A 307 2.61 35.20 -38.51
CA ALA A 307 1.88 35.25 -37.23
C ALA A 307 0.64 34.30 -37.21
N VAL A 308 0.29 33.73 -38.36
CA VAL A 308 -0.91 32.90 -38.53
C VAL A 308 -0.61 31.49 -38.01
N GLY A 309 -1.42 31.00 -37.07
CA GLY A 309 -1.33 29.62 -36.55
C GLY A 309 -0.51 29.48 -35.25
N GLN A 310 0.06 30.55 -34.70
CA GLN A 310 0.85 30.44 -33.45
C GLN A 310 0.00 30.02 -32.23
N GLN A 311 -1.24 30.47 -32.15
CA GLN A 311 -2.10 30.09 -31.01
C GLN A 311 -2.57 28.65 -31.17
N THR A 312 -2.91 28.24 -32.39
CA THR A 312 -3.22 26.87 -32.76
C THR A 312 -2.04 25.93 -32.47
N GLU A 313 -0.83 26.35 -32.79
CA GLU A 313 0.40 25.58 -32.46
C GLU A 313 0.56 25.39 -30.95
N LYS A 314 0.35 26.42 -30.14
CA LYS A 314 0.42 26.35 -28.68
C LYS A 314 -0.65 25.44 -28.13
N TYR A 315 -1.89 25.52 -28.66
CA TYR A 315 -2.97 24.63 -28.29
C TYR A 315 -2.63 23.19 -28.59
N LEU A 316 -2.23 22.89 -29.83
CA LEU A 316 -1.88 21.52 -30.25
C LEU A 316 -0.69 20.95 -29.46
N LYS A 317 0.34 21.74 -29.17
CA LYS A 317 1.47 21.30 -28.34
C LYS A 317 1.01 20.89 -26.93
N LYS A 318 0.17 21.69 -26.29
CA LYS A 318 -0.37 21.38 -24.96
C LYS A 318 -1.34 20.20 -25.00
N TYR A 319 -2.17 20.12 -26.02
CA TYR A 319 -3.07 19.00 -26.24
C TYR A 319 -2.28 17.68 -26.39
N LEU A 320 -1.27 17.66 -27.23
CA LEU A 320 -0.42 16.46 -27.46
C LEU A 320 0.37 16.06 -26.21
N GLU A 321 0.84 17.04 -25.45
CA GLU A 321 1.55 16.80 -24.19
C GLU A 321 0.64 16.05 -23.19
N ILE A 322 -0.56 16.61 -22.93
CA ILE A 322 -1.53 16.03 -22.01
C ILE A 322 -2.02 14.68 -22.54
N PHE A 323 -2.38 14.60 -23.81
CA PHE A 323 -2.85 13.39 -24.44
C PHE A 323 -1.82 12.23 -24.32
N ARG A 324 -0.56 12.49 -24.67
CA ARG A 324 0.52 11.49 -24.60
C ARG A 324 0.72 10.97 -23.19
N GLU A 325 0.77 11.88 -22.21
CA GLU A 325 1.01 11.52 -20.83
C GLU A 325 -0.17 10.70 -20.27
N GLN A 326 -1.39 11.16 -20.47
CA GLN A 326 -2.56 10.54 -19.90
C GLN A 326 -2.93 9.23 -20.61
N SER A 327 -2.87 9.17 -21.95
CA SER A 327 -3.17 7.95 -22.70
C SER A 327 -2.23 6.81 -22.30
N PHE A 328 -0.93 7.09 -22.20
CA PHE A 328 0.04 6.11 -21.74
C PHE A 328 -0.23 5.69 -20.28
N ALA A 329 -0.49 6.65 -19.39
CA ALA A 329 -0.78 6.37 -18.00
C ALA A 329 -2.05 5.50 -17.83
N ILE A 330 -3.12 5.79 -18.57
CA ILE A 330 -4.38 5.03 -18.50
C ILE A 330 -4.16 3.57 -18.90
N ILE A 331 -3.56 3.34 -20.08
CA ILE A 331 -3.36 1.97 -20.59
C ILE A 331 -2.35 1.21 -19.73
N SER A 332 -1.28 1.86 -19.27
CA SER A 332 -0.28 1.26 -18.40
C SER A 332 -0.89 0.88 -17.04
N MET A 333 -1.67 1.78 -16.43
CA MET A 333 -2.39 1.47 -15.18
C MET A 333 -3.39 0.34 -15.37
N TYR A 334 -4.14 0.34 -16.46
CA TYR A 334 -5.09 -0.72 -16.78
C TYR A 334 -4.41 -2.09 -16.84
N LYS A 335 -3.33 -2.22 -17.60
CA LYS A 335 -2.56 -3.47 -17.71
C LYS A 335 -1.95 -3.92 -16.39
N SER A 336 -1.61 -2.99 -15.51
CA SER A 336 -1.08 -3.29 -14.18
C SER A 336 -2.17 -3.73 -13.20
N ILE A 337 -3.39 -3.18 -13.33
CA ILE A 337 -4.53 -3.50 -12.45
C ILE A 337 -5.21 -4.81 -12.88
N PHE A 338 -5.29 -5.06 -14.19
CA PHE A 338 -5.96 -6.22 -14.80
C PHE A 338 -4.98 -7.08 -15.62
N PRO A 339 -4.01 -7.74 -14.98
CA PRO A 339 -2.98 -8.52 -15.71
C PRO A 339 -3.55 -9.73 -16.42
N SER A 340 -4.68 -10.28 -15.99
CA SER A 340 -5.39 -11.39 -16.61
C SER A 340 -6.07 -11.06 -17.94
N ALA A 341 -6.20 -9.76 -18.24
CA ALA A 341 -6.76 -9.27 -19.48
C ALA A 341 -5.80 -9.40 -20.68
N LEU A 342 -4.54 -9.72 -20.44
CA LEU A 342 -3.56 -9.93 -21.49
C LEU A 342 -3.69 -11.36 -22.00
N PRO A 343 -3.78 -11.58 -23.35
CA PRO A 343 -3.73 -12.91 -23.92
C PRO A 343 -2.40 -13.56 -23.50
N ALA A 344 -2.48 -14.73 -22.86
CA ALA A 344 -1.28 -15.47 -22.49
C ALA A 344 -0.57 -15.93 -23.77
N PRO A 345 0.70 -15.57 -24.01
CA PRO A 345 1.42 -16.07 -25.14
C PRO A 345 1.62 -17.58 -24.97
N GLY A 346 0.99 -18.38 -25.84
CA GLY A 346 1.28 -19.79 -25.94
C GLY A 346 0.41 -20.80 -25.20
N SER A 347 -0.80 -20.44 -24.75
CA SER A 347 -1.74 -21.44 -24.23
C SER A 347 -2.52 -22.14 -25.37
N GLU A 348 -1.79 -22.85 -26.24
CA GLU A 348 -2.43 -23.77 -27.21
C GLU A 348 -2.85 -25.10 -26.56
N ASP A 349 -2.50 -25.35 -25.31
CA ASP A 349 -2.78 -26.59 -24.59
C ASP A 349 -3.62 -26.35 -23.34
N SER A 350 -4.90 -26.10 -23.51
CA SER A 350 -5.86 -26.47 -22.47
C SER A 350 -7.10 -27.05 -23.12
N SER A 351 -7.09 -28.39 -23.21
CA SER A 351 -8.27 -29.22 -23.31
C SER A 351 -9.23 -28.89 -22.16
N ALA A 352 -10.03 -27.84 -22.32
CA ALA A 352 -11.14 -27.56 -21.42
C ALA A 352 -12.25 -28.58 -21.67
N PRO A 353 -12.86 -29.17 -20.61
CA PRO A 353 -13.98 -30.07 -20.76
C PRO A 353 -15.14 -29.34 -21.42
N ALA A 354 -15.74 -29.96 -22.40
CA ALA A 354 -16.90 -29.50 -23.13
C ALA A 354 -18.03 -29.09 -22.19
N VAL A 355 -18.31 -27.80 -22.08
CA VAL A 355 -19.48 -27.26 -21.38
C VAL A 355 -20.60 -27.05 -22.39
N GLN A 356 -21.75 -27.59 -22.01
CA GLN A 356 -22.96 -27.68 -22.76
C GLN A 356 -23.49 -26.31 -23.26
N HIS A 357 -24.01 -26.34 -24.46
CA HIS A 357 -24.53 -25.24 -25.26
C HIS A 357 -25.51 -24.30 -24.53
N ALA A 358 -25.12 -23.03 -24.39
CA ALA A 358 -26.05 -21.91 -24.31
C ALA A 358 -26.31 -21.36 -25.74
N PRO A 359 -27.51 -20.79 -26.07
CA PRO A 359 -27.92 -20.44 -27.43
C PRO A 359 -26.94 -19.42 -28.05
N ALA A 360 -26.53 -19.72 -29.25
CA ALA A 360 -25.51 -19.07 -30.04
C ALA A 360 -25.66 -17.55 -30.16
N ALA A 361 -24.83 -16.80 -29.45
CA ALA A 361 -24.29 -15.57 -29.99
C ALA A 361 -23.39 -15.97 -31.16
N ASN A 362 -23.55 -15.30 -32.31
CA ASN A 362 -22.80 -15.57 -33.53
C ASN A 362 -21.29 -15.72 -33.23
N PRO A 363 -20.67 -16.89 -33.40
CA PRO A 363 -19.27 -17.08 -33.05
C PRO A 363 -18.32 -16.29 -33.95
N LEU A 364 -18.83 -15.64 -34.99
CA LEU A 364 -18.10 -14.82 -35.95
C LEU A 364 -17.98 -13.33 -35.58
N GLN A 365 -18.59 -12.90 -34.45
CA GLN A 365 -18.42 -11.55 -33.93
C GLN A 365 -17.94 -11.62 -32.47
N PRO A 366 -16.64 -11.84 -32.24
CA PRO A 366 -16.11 -11.65 -30.90
C PRO A 366 -16.26 -10.18 -30.54
N ILE A 367 -16.99 -9.89 -29.46
CA ILE A 367 -17.02 -8.54 -28.88
C ILE A 367 -15.58 -8.23 -28.47
N PRO A 368 -14.94 -7.21 -29.09
CA PRO A 368 -13.57 -6.86 -28.73
C PRO A 368 -13.50 -6.48 -27.24
N SER A 369 -12.39 -6.84 -26.58
CA SER A 369 -12.17 -6.42 -25.20
C SER A 369 -12.18 -4.90 -25.11
N ALA A 370 -12.63 -4.33 -23.98
CA ALA A 370 -12.61 -2.89 -23.76
C ALA A 370 -11.22 -2.29 -24.00
N LEU A 371 -10.15 -3.05 -23.69
CA LEU A 371 -8.77 -2.66 -23.95
C LEU A 371 -8.44 -2.60 -25.45
N ALA A 372 -9.07 -3.41 -26.31
CA ALA A 372 -8.80 -3.40 -27.74
C ALA A 372 -9.42 -2.20 -28.45
N THR A 373 -10.59 -1.77 -28.01
CA THR A 373 -11.35 -0.63 -28.61
C THR A 373 -10.94 0.72 -28.04
N PHE A 374 -10.52 0.76 -26.79
CA PHE A 374 -10.20 2.00 -26.09
C PHE A 374 -9.02 2.78 -26.73
N PRO A 375 -7.87 2.18 -27.11
CA PRO A 375 -6.83 2.89 -27.81
C PRO A 375 -7.27 3.46 -29.14
N LEU A 376 -8.16 2.76 -29.89
CA LEU A 376 -8.70 3.27 -31.14
C LEU A 376 -9.53 4.52 -30.91
N HIS A 377 -10.40 4.51 -29.91
CA HIS A 377 -11.19 5.69 -29.55
C HIS A 377 -10.31 6.90 -29.16
N LEU A 378 -9.21 6.66 -28.42
CA LEU A 378 -8.23 7.72 -28.11
C LEU A 378 -7.58 8.27 -29.37
N VAL A 379 -7.24 7.40 -30.32
CA VAL A 379 -6.62 7.80 -31.60
C VAL A 379 -7.60 8.60 -32.43
N ASP A 380 -8.85 8.17 -32.53
CA ASP A 380 -9.90 8.90 -33.26
C ASP A 380 -10.08 10.32 -32.71
N MET A 381 -10.17 10.45 -31.37
CA MET A 381 -10.27 11.77 -30.71
C MET A 381 -9.06 12.66 -31.01
N LEU A 382 -7.84 12.09 -31.06
CA LEU A 382 -6.63 12.81 -31.42
C LEU A 382 -6.67 13.26 -32.88
N PHE A 383 -7.07 12.36 -33.79
CA PHE A 383 -7.11 12.68 -35.21
C PHE A 383 -8.20 13.69 -35.58
N ASP A 384 -9.35 13.65 -34.92
CA ASP A 384 -10.39 14.65 -35.12
C ASP A 384 -9.90 16.05 -34.74
N THR A 385 -9.13 16.15 -33.64
CA THR A 385 -8.49 17.39 -33.23
C THR A 385 -7.41 17.83 -34.24
N LEU A 386 -6.58 16.90 -34.70
CA LEU A 386 -5.53 17.20 -35.70
C LEU A 386 -6.14 17.60 -37.05
N ARG A 387 -7.18 16.91 -37.53
CA ARG A 387 -7.90 17.27 -38.77
C ARG A 387 -8.43 18.70 -38.74
N THR A 388 -8.96 19.11 -37.59
CA THR A 388 -9.56 20.42 -37.41
C THR A 388 -8.51 21.54 -37.36
N TYR A 389 -7.42 21.35 -36.64
CA TYR A 389 -6.52 22.42 -36.27
C TYR A 389 -5.15 22.39 -36.98
N LEU A 390 -4.65 21.24 -37.41
CA LEU A 390 -3.34 21.15 -38.06
C LEU A 390 -3.23 21.99 -39.34
N PRO A 391 -4.31 22.13 -40.18
CA PRO A 391 -4.25 23.00 -41.36
C PRO A 391 -4.03 24.50 -41.07
N ASN A 392 -4.26 24.97 -39.84
CA ASN A 392 -4.05 26.37 -39.46
C ASN A 392 -2.55 26.67 -39.27
N VAL A 393 -1.73 25.66 -39.01
CA VAL A 393 -0.28 25.83 -38.84
C VAL A 393 0.39 25.78 -40.18
N GLN A 394 0.75 26.92 -40.73
CA GLN A 394 1.37 27.03 -42.06
C GLN A 394 2.88 26.82 -42.02
N ASP A 395 3.53 27.10 -40.87
CA ASP A 395 4.97 26.92 -40.74
C ASP A 395 5.36 25.45 -40.76
N ARG A 396 6.12 25.03 -41.77
CA ARG A 396 6.58 23.66 -41.96
C ARG A 396 7.39 23.16 -40.78
N SER A 397 8.20 24.00 -40.14
CA SER A 397 9.02 23.60 -38.99
C SER A 397 8.15 23.27 -37.77
N SER A 398 7.12 24.08 -37.53
CA SER A 398 6.14 23.85 -36.49
C SER A 398 5.29 22.61 -36.74
N ARG A 399 4.87 22.36 -37.98
CA ARG A 399 4.15 21.14 -38.41
C ARG A 399 5.03 19.91 -38.23
N ASP A 400 6.29 19.91 -38.69
CA ASP A 400 7.26 18.83 -38.47
C ASP A 400 7.41 18.52 -36.96
N SER A 401 7.49 19.54 -36.15
CA SER A 401 7.60 19.41 -34.70
C SER A 401 6.35 18.76 -34.08
N LEU A 402 5.14 19.15 -34.51
CA LEU A 402 3.88 18.57 -34.06
C LEU A 402 3.75 17.13 -34.51
N LEU A 403 4.00 16.81 -35.77
CA LEU A 403 3.97 15.46 -36.30
C LEU A 403 4.98 14.54 -35.60
N THR A 404 6.17 15.07 -35.29
CA THR A 404 7.17 14.35 -34.50
C THR A 404 6.63 14.00 -33.10
N GLN A 405 5.89 14.92 -32.45
CA GLN A 405 5.27 14.65 -31.14
C GLN A 405 4.15 13.61 -31.26
N VAL A 406 3.38 13.61 -32.35
CA VAL A 406 2.37 12.58 -32.63
C VAL A 406 3.03 11.21 -32.82
N LEU A 407 4.18 11.15 -33.53
CA LEU A 407 4.96 9.91 -33.67
C LEU A 407 5.51 9.41 -32.32
N TYR A 408 5.98 10.31 -31.45
CA TYR A 408 6.36 9.92 -30.07
C TYR A 408 5.17 9.40 -29.27
N CYS A 409 3.98 9.95 -29.50
CA CYS A 409 2.76 9.46 -28.90
C CYS A 409 2.44 8.04 -29.41
N ALA A 410 2.50 7.83 -30.75
CA ALA A 410 2.30 6.52 -31.37
C ALA A 410 3.30 5.48 -30.86
N GLY A 411 4.59 5.83 -30.78
CA GLY A 411 5.62 4.96 -30.25
C GLY A 411 5.44 4.64 -28.75
N SER A 412 4.96 5.59 -27.95
CA SER A 412 4.67 5.35 -26.54
C SER A 412 3.48 4.41 -26.35
N LEU A 413 2.42 4.58 -27.11
CA LEU A 413 1.26 3.68 -27.12
C LEU A 413 1.59 2.34 -27.79
N GLY A 414 2.46 2.32 -28.79
CA GLY A 414 2.95 1.12 -29.45
C GLY A 414 3.60 0.12 -28.50
N ARG A 415 4.36 0.61 -27.50
CA ARG A 415 4.91 -0.24 -26.41
C ARG A 415 3.82 -0.93 -25.59
N LEU A 416 2.63 -0.37 -25.60
CA LEU A 416 1.46 -0.91 -24.93
C LEU A 416 0.51 -1.64 -25.89
N GLY A 417 0.89 -1.82 -27.16
CA GLY A 417 0.12 -2.54 -28.17
C GLY A 417 -0.88 -1.69 -28.95
N GLY A 418 -0.81 -0.36 -28.83
CA GLY A 418 -1.66 0.61 -29.55
C GLY A 418 -0.86 1.49 -30.49
N ASP A 419 -0.03 0.91 -31.37
CA ASP A 419 0.72 1.68 -32.37
C ASP A 419 -0.21 2.17 -33.48
N PHE A 420 -0.28 3.47 -33.66
CA PHE A 420 -1.09 4.12 -34.67
C PHE A 420 -0.24 4.93 -35.69
N SER A 421 1.06 4.67 -35.72
CA SER A 421 1.98 5.42 -36.61
C SER A 421 1.59 5.34 -38.10
N ILE A 422 1.00 4.22 -38.53
CA ILE A 422 0.51 4.06 -39.89
C ILE A 422 -0.73 4.91 -40.20
N MET A 423 -1.56 5.14 -39.20
CA MET A 423 -2.78 5.94 -39.36
C MET A 423 -2.49 7.43 -39.63
N ILE A 424 -1.27 7.90 -39.36
CA ILE A 424 -0.84 9.27 -39.69
C ILE A 424 -0.85 9.49 -41.22
N ALA A 425 -0.60 8.46 -42.01
CA ALA A 425 -0.71 8.49 -43.45
C ALA A 425 -2.14 8.82 -43.90
N LEU A 426 -3.14 8.21 -43.26
CA LEU A 426 -4.55 8.46 -43.53
C LEU A 426 -4.94 9.90 -43.17
N LEU A 427 -4.37 10.43 -42.06
CA LEU A 427 -4.61 11.81 -41.68
C LEU A 427 -4.09 12.79 -42.74
N GLU A 428 -2.94 12.52 -43.34
CA GLU A 428 -2.38 13.38 -44.37
C GLU A 428 -3.18 13.26 -45.70
N GLU A 429 -3.66 12.06 -46.06
CA GLU A 429 -4.53 11.86 -47.20
C GLU A 429 -5.86 12.64 -47.04
N ASP A 430 -6.46 12.59 -45.83
CA ASP A 430 -7.66 13.35 -45.50
C ASP A 430 -7.42 14.88 -45.61
N LEU A 431 -6.24 15.36 -45.23
CA LEU A 431 -5.88 16.78 -45.30
C LEU A 431 -5.59 17.23 -46.75
N ARG A 432 -5.04 16.36 -47.61
CA ARG A 432 -4.78 16.66 -49.03
C ARG A 432 -6.06 16.80 -49.83
N VAL A 433 -7.06 15.97 -49.57
CA VAL A 433 -8.36 16.06 -50.25
C VAL A 433 -9.01 17.44 -50.03
N ALA A 434 -8.63 18.14 -48.95
CA ALA A 434 -9.13 19.49 -48.63
C ALA A 434 -8.35 20.63 -49.33
N ASP A 435 -7.11 20.43 -49.79
CA ASP A 435 -6.20 21.50 -50.24
C ASP A 435 -5.63 21.23 -51.66
N ASP A 436 -6.26 20.62 -52.64
CA ASP A 436 -5.91 20.52 -54.09
C ASP A 436 -4.39 20.62 -54.44
N ALA A 437 -3.47 20.26 -53.56
CA ALA A 437 -2.01 20.44 -53.75
C ALA A 437 -1.37 19.09 -54.16
N ASP A 438 -1.19 18.93 -55.48
CA ASP A 438 -0.76 17.67 -56.11
C ASP A 438 0.79 17.39 -56.05
N ASP A 439 1.61 18.28 -55.48
CA ASP A 439 3.08 18.23 -55.62
C ASP A 439 3.90 18.24 -54.30
N LEU A 440 3.28 18.03 -53.18
CA LEU A 440 4.04 18.01 -51.89
C LEU A 440 4.47 16.54 -51.61
N GLU A 441 5.80 16.33 -51.54
CA GLU A 441 6.37 15.10 -50.97
C GLU A 441 5.64 14.81 -49.62
N GLU A 442 5.31 13.56 -49.38
CA GLU A 442 4.61 13.12 -48.20
C GLU A 442 5.34 13.61 -46.92
N GLU A 443 4.85 14.69 -46.33
CA GLU A 443 5.45 15.38 -45.18
C GLU A 443 5.67 14.41 -44.02
N TRP A 444 4.70 13.51 -43.81
CA TRP A 444 4.78 12.48 -42.77
C TRP A 444 5.89 11.45 -43.02
N VAL A 445 6.21 11.13 -44.28
CA VAL A 445 7.31 10.19 -44.65
C VAL A 445 8.64 10.80 -44.25
N GLU A 446 8.83 12.07 -44.51
CA GLU A 446 10.05 12.79 -44.13
C GLU A 446 10.20 12.86 -42.60
N VAL A 447 9.12 13.18 -41.90
CA VAL A 447 9.09 13.22 -40.42
C VAL A 447 9.32 11.82 -39.84
N MET A 448 8.70 10.78 -40.40
CA MET A 448 8.92 9.37 -40.02
C MET A 448 10.38 8.98 -40.19
N ARG A 449 11.01 9.36 -41.33
CA ARG A 449 12.41 9.11 -41.57
C ARG A 449 13.31 9.78 -40.55
N LYS A 450 13.06 11.09 -40.27
CA LYS A 450 13.77 11.83 -39.23
C LYS A 450 13.60 11.20 -37.83
N HIS A 451 12.36 10.85 -37.47
CA HIS A 451 12.06 10.18 -36.20
C HIS A 451 12.77 8.83 -36.07
N ARG A 452 12.76 8.01 -37.12
CA ARG A 452 13.41 6.69 -37.13
C ARG A 452 14.93 6.83 -36.95
N VAL A 453 15.55 7.82 -37.59
CA VAL A 453 16.98 8.11 -37.44
C VAL A 453 17.28 8.58 -36.00
N GLN A 454 16.42 9.42 -35.41
CA GLN A 454 16.59 9.88 -34.03
C GLN A 454 16.39 8.74 -33.03
N ALA A 455 15.38 7.91 -33.23
CA ALA A 455 15.12 6.74 -32.37
C ALA A 455 16.29 5.75 -32.42
N SER A 456 16.84 5.45 -33.61
CA SER A 456 18.00 4.58 -33.75
C SER A 456 19.26 5.16 -33.07
N ARG A 457 19.47 6.49 -33.15
CA ARG A 457 20.56 7.15 -32.43
C ARG A 457 20.40 7.05 -30.91
N LEU A 458 19.19 7.23 -30.38
CA LEU A 458 18.92 7.08 -28.97
C LEU A 458 19.12 5.64 -28.49
N GLU A 459 18.72 4.65 -29.29
CA GLU A 459 18.97 3.23 -29.00
C GLU A 459 20.46 2.90 -29.00
N LEU A 460 21.23 3.44 -29.95
CA LEU A 460 22.68 3.27 -29.98
C LEU A 460 23.35 3.92 -28.76
N LEU A 461 22.89 5.08 -28.34
CA LEU A 461 23.38 5.74 -27.12
C LEU A 461 22.97 4.95 -25.85
N ALA A 462 21.75 4.47 -25.79
CA ALA A 462 21.23 3.67 -24.65
C ALA A 462 21.89 2.28 -24.56
N SER A 463 22.24 1.68 -25.70
CA SER A 463 22.95 0.37 -25.74
C SER A 463 24.47 0.49 -25.46
N GLY A 464 25.00 1.70 -25.26
CA GLY A 464 26.40 1.91 -24.97
C GLY A 464 27.37 1.61 -26.13
N VAL A 465 26.86 1.26 -27.29
CA VAL A 465 27.68 0.93 -28.49
C VAL A 465 28.27 2.18 -29.15
N GLY A 466 27.71 3.37 -28.84
CA GLY A 466 28.19 4.67 -29.34
C GLY A 466 29.32 5.32 -28.54
N ALA A 467 29.62 4.82 -27.36
CA ALA A 467 30.79 5.25 -26.57
C ALA A 467 32.04 4.46 -26.99
N GLY A 468 32.34 4.51 -28.27
CA GLY A 468 33.59 3.94 -28.82
C GLY A 468 34.78 4.70 -28.25
N ARG A 469 35.47 4.06 -27.34
CA ARG A 469 36.91 4.11 -27.08
C ARG A 469 37.65 5.25 -27.82
N THR A 470 37.72 6.41 -27.20
CA THR A 470 38.91 7.22 -27.23
C THR A 470 39.60 7.08 -25.88
N THR A 471 40.27 5.95 -25.68
CA THR A 471 41.33 5.88 -24.69
C THR A 471 42.51 6.66 -25.25
N PRO A 472 42.97 7.73 -24.57
CA PRO A 472 44.25 8.33 -24.92
C PRO A 472 45.33 7.30 -24.63
N PRO A 473 46.44 7.27 -25.40
CA PRO A 473 47.54 6.34 -25.16
C PRO A 473 48.14 6.61 -23.79
N VAL A 474 48.14 5.58 -22.95
CA VAL A 474 48.83 5.60 -21.65
C VAL A 474 50.32 5.64 -21.96
N GLU A 475 50.92 6.80 -21.81
CA GLU A 475 52.36 7.00 -21.76
C GLU A 475 52.92 6.22 -20.58
N ARG A 476 53.68 5.16 -20.85
CA ARG A 476 54.42 4.40 -19.89
C ARG A 476 55.51 5.29 -19.27
N VAL A 477 55.22 5.80 -18.10
CA VAL A 477 56.26 6.41 -17.25
C VAL A 477 57.09 5.27 -16.69
N VAL A 478 58.33 5.15 -17.23
CA VAL A 478 59.40 4.30 -16.72
C VAL A 478 59.91 4.99 -15.43
N SER A 479 59.74 4.38 -14.30
CA SER A 479 60.36 4.79 -13.06
C SER A 479 61.84 4.40 -13.05
N PRO A 480 62.78 5.32 -12.74
CA PRO A 480 64.15 4.95 -12.52
C PRO A 480 64.34 4.31 -11.13
N SER A 481 65.02 3.19 -11.12
CA SER A 481 65.59 2.54 -9.94
C SER A 481 66.60 3.43 -9.22
N HIS A 482 66.44 3.63 -7.91
CA HIS A 482 67.53 3.70 -6.91
C HIS A 482 67.05 3.11 -5.60
#